data_fa12fdeb4093b65670c4966f1b20aa3a
#
_entry.id   fa12fdeb4093b65670c4966f1b20aa3a
#
_cell.length_a   1.000
_cell.length_b   1.000
_cell.length_c   1.000
_cell.angle_alpha   90.00
_cell.angle_beta   90.00
_cell.angle_gamma   90.00
#
_symmetry.space_group_name_H-M   'P 1'
#
loop_
_entity.id
_entity.type
_entity.pdbx_description
1 polymer ?
#
loop_
_entity_poly.entity_id
_entity_poly.type
_entity_poly.pdbx_seq_one_letter_code
_entity_poly.pdbx_strand_id
1 'polypeptide(L)'
;ISDMEALNVLEDEEESILSVEGADFDVWFDTRLGEMISWVVDGNELIERAPRANFFRAPTDNDKHVMEPWKKFGLDRLLPKLRDFKAETVRPGCVRVTATHVYSACNRLPLIETVAKWTIFGNGDIRLSVDYTPLRESLPPLPRMGVQLHVPGAYDRVEWYGRGPIESYPDIRAAAYIGTYRMTVDDTHEPYVRPQENGAHADTRAFALTDALGFGILFISEKAADEGFSFTAHNYTDQMLDEAKHQPELEALEETVVSIDWRHGGIGSNSCGPEPQEKYKL
;
A
#
# COMPACT_ATOMS: atom_id res chain seq x y z
N ILE A 1 27.30 -7.32 -2.88
CA ILE A 1 26.33 -7.09 -3.99
C ILE A 1 26.86 -7.67 -5.32
N SER A 2 28.13 -8.07 -5.42
CA SER A 2 28.72 -8.65 -6.65
C SER A 2 28.40 -10.15 -6.86
N ASP A 3 27.86 -10.83 -5.88
CA ASP A 3 27.70 -12.30 -5.85
C ASP A 3 26.23 -12.74 -5.77
N MET A 4 25.28 -11.90 -6.20
CA MET A 4 23.88 -12.31 -6.31
C MET A 4 23.71 -13.28 -7.49
N GLU A 5 22.91 -14.33 -7.29
CA GLU A 5 22.56 -15.27 -8.35
C GLU A 5 21.91 -14.57 -9.54
N ALA A 6 22.17 -15.09 -10.73
CA ALA A 6 21.59 -14.54 -11.95
C ALA A 6 20.08 -14.80 -11.98
N LEU A 7 19.34 -13.81 -12.42
CA LEU A 7 17.89 -13.93 -12.64
C LEU A 7 17.61 -14.35 -14.07
N ASN A 8 16.62 -15.20 -14.25
CA ASN A 8 16.06 -15.56 -15.55
C ASN A 8 14.85 -14.65 -15.83
N VAL A 9 14.79 -14.07 -17.03
CA VAL A 9 13.68 -13.21 -17.45
C VAL A 9 13.04 -13.85 -18.67
N LEU A 10 11.76 -14.20 -18.57
CA LEU A 10 10.99 -14.80 -19.64
C LEU A 10 9.80 -13.89 -19.97
N GLU A 11 9.54 -13.71 -21.24
CA GLU A 11 8.38 -12.97 -21.73
C GLU A 11 7.54 -13.89 -22.60
N ASP A 12 6.27 -14.06 -22.19
CA ASP A 12 5.24 -14.74 -22.96
C ASP A 12 4.32 -13.70 -23.59
N GLU A 13 4.52 -13.44 -24.89
CA GLU A 13 3.73 -12.46 -25.65
C GLU A 13 2.28 -12.91 -25.82
N GLU A 14 2.00 -14.22 -25.90
CA GLU A 14 0.63 -14.76 -26.12
C GLU A 14 -0.21 -14.53 -24.86
N GLU A 15 0.33 -14.86 -23.69
CA GLU A 15 -0.33 -14.64 -22.39
C GLU A 15 -0.14 -13.22 -21.86
N SER A 16 0.78 -12.45 -22.44
CA SER A 16 1.17 -11.10 -21.99
C SER A 16 1.72 -11.10 -20.57
N ILE A 17 2.57 -12.04 -20.26
CA ILE A 17 3.22 -12.23 -18.96
C ILE A 17 4.72 -12.03 -19.10
N LEU A 18 5.30 -11.28 -18.18
CA LEU A 18 6.72 -11.23 -17.90
C LEU A 18 6.99 -11.95 -16.58
N SER A 19 7.84 -12.98 -16.57
CA SER A 19 8.33 -13.60 -15.34
C SER A 19 9.78 -13.24 -15.08
N VAL A 20 10.10 -13.07 -13.80
CA VAL A 20 11.46 -12.90 -13.28
C VAL A 20 11.67 -14.00 -12.25
N GLU A 21 12.55 -14.96 -12.58
CA GLU A 21 12.75 -16.17 -11.82
C GLU A 21 14.11 -16.14 -11.13
N GLY A 22 14.11 -16.43 -9.83
CA GLY A 22 15.30 -16.66 -9.02
C GLY A 22 15.47 -18.13 -8.65
N ALA A 23 16.32 -18.44 -7.67
CA ALA A 23 16.54 -19.83 -7.23
C ALA A 23 15.31 -20.39 -6.48
N ASP A 24 14.71 -19.58 -5.60
CA ASP A 24 13.64 -19.99 -4.69
C ASP A 24 12.41 -19.09 -4.80
N PHE A 25 12.33 -18.25 -5.83
CA PHE A 25 11.22 -17.31 -6.00
C PHE A 25 10.92 -17.00 -7.46
N ASP A 26 9.68 -16.62 -7.72
CA ASP A 26 9.17 -16.16 -9.00
C ASP A 26 8.32 -14.90 -8.81
N VAL A 27 8.49 -13.93 -9.72
CA VAL A 27 7.68 -12.71 -9.76
C VAL A 27 7.10 -12.54 -11.16
N TRP A 28 5.79 -12.43 -11.26
CA TRP A 28 5.11 -12.32 -12.54
C TRP A 28 4.39 -10.98 -12.69
N PHE A 29 4.47 -10.42 -13.90
CA PHE A 29 3.80 -9.17 -14.27
C PHE A 29 2.88 -9.40 -15.47
N ASP A 30 1.65 -8.87 -15.40
CA ASP A 30 0.81 -8.69 -16.59
C ASP A 30 1.32 -7.46 -17.35
N THR A 31 1.83 -7.66 -18.58
CA THR A 31 2.43 -6.59 -19.39
C THR A 31 1.41 -5.63 -19.99
N ARG A 32 0.12 -6.02 -20.09
CA ARG A 32 -0.99 -5.17 -20.55
C ARG A 32 -1.48 -4.24 -19.45
N LEU A 33 -1.44 -4.71 -18.20
CA LEU A 33 -1.85 -3.94 -17.03
C LEU A 33 -0.69 -3.22 -16.37
N GLY A 34 0.54 -3.72 -16.56
CA GLY A 34 1.74 -3.22 -15.87
C GLY A 34 1.74 -3.52 -14.37
N GLU A 35 1.12 -4.62 -13.96
CA GLU A 35 0.89 -4.98 -12.58
C GLU A 35 1.63 -6.27 -12.21
N MET A 36 2.20 -6.31 -11.01
CA MET A 36 2.71 -7.55 -10.42
C MET A 36 1.50 -8.42 -10.02
N ILE A 37 1.35 -9.57 -10.66
CA ILE A 37 0.18 -10.45 -10.47
C ILE A 37 0.47 -11.67 -9.62
N SER A 38 1.74 -11.99 -9.39
CA SER A 38 2.17 -13.11 -8.54
C SER A 38 3.56 -12.83 -7.98
N TRP A 39 3.77 -13.24 -6.76
CA TRP A 39 5.07 -13.26 -6.08
C TRP A 39 5.14 -14.51 -5.21
N VAL A 40 5.80 -15.53 -5.74
CA VAL A 40 5.95 -16.84 -5.08
C VAL A 40 7.34 -16.95 -4.47
N VAL A 41 7.42 -17.42 -3.24
CA VAL A 41 8.68 -17.76 -2.56
C VAL A 41 8.54 -19.15 -1.93
N ASP A 42 9.48 -20.04 -2.17
CA ASP A 42 9.44 -21.42 -1.69
C ASP A 42 8.10 -22.12 -1.98
N GLY A 43 7.50 -21.84 -3.15
CA GLY A 43 6.22 -22.38 -3.59
C GLY A 43 4.98 -21.79 -2.92
N ASN A 44 5.13 -20.75 -2.10
CA ASN A 44 4.02 -20.05 -1.43
C ASN A 44 3.75 -18.71 -2.09
N GLU A 45 2.50 -18.45 -2.48
CA GLU A 45 2.08 -17.15 -3.00
C GLU A 45 2.01 -16.11 -1.87
N LEU A 46 2.61 -14.96 -2.11
CA LEU A 46 2.68 -13.86 -1.14
C LEU A 46 1.64 -12.77 -1.38
N ILE A 47 1.03 -12.70 -2.56
CA ILE A 47 0.04 -11.67 -2.90
C ILE A 47 -1.22 -12.30 -3.51
N GLU A 48 -2.40 -11.81 -3.11
CA GLU A 48 -3.69 -12.15 -3.70
C GLU A 48 -4.12 -11.14 -4.76
N ARG A 49 -3.74 -9.89 -4.57
CA ARG A 49 -4.01 -8.81 -5.53
C ARG A 49 -2.80 -7.91 -5.69
N ALA A 50 -2.61 -7.50 -6.93
CA ALA A 50 -1.51 -6.65 -7.36
C ALA A 50 -1.35 -5.40 -6.49
N PRO A 51 -0.10 -5.05 -6.09
CA PRO A 51 0.18 -3.77 -5.46
C PRO A 51 -0.16 -2.61 -6.40
N ARG A 52 -1.00 -1.68 -5.92
CA ARG A 52 -1.43 -0.48 -6.66
C ARG A 52 -1.25 0.77 -5.83
N ALA A 53 -0.99 1.89 -6.47
CA ALA A 53 -0.98 3.17 -5.77
C ALA A 53 -2.37 3.46 -5.19
N ASN A 54 -2.40 3.88 -3.92
CA ASN A 54 -3.63 4.25 -3.21
C ASN A 54 -3.57 5.70 -2.76
N PHE A 55 -4.67 6.42 -3.01
CA PHE A 55 -4.84 7.84 -2.73
C PHE A 55 -6.10 8.13 -1.91
N PHE A 56 -6.76 7.10 -1.42
CA PHE A 56 -8.02 7.20 -0.70
C PHE A 56 -7.97 6.45 0.63
N ARG A 57 -8.64 6.99 1.63
CA ARG A 57 -8.99 6.33 2.89
C ARG A 57 -10.47 6.49 3.15
N ALA A 58 -11.08 5.59 3.91
CA ALA A 58 -12.44 5.77 4.40
C ALA A 58 -12.52 7.07 5.24
N PRO A 59 -13.39 8.04 4.87
CA PRO A 59 -13.47 9.30 5.60
C PRO A 59 -13.81 9.07 7.07
N THR A 60 -13.08 9.74 7.95
CA THR A 60 -13.40 9.81 9.38
C THR A 60 -14.48 10.86 9.66
N ASP A 61 -15.02 10.87 10.88
CA ASP A 61 -15.94 11.91 11.32
C ASP A 61 -15.34 13.33 11.23
N ASN A 62 -14.00 13.41 11.28
CA ASN A 62 -13.28 14.68 11.14
C ASN A 62 -13.12 15.11 9.68
N ASP A 63 -13.30 14.22 8.73
CA ASP A 63 -13.13 14.49 7.29
C ASP A 63 -14.39 15.09 6.62
N LYS A 64 -15.45 15.38 7.38
CA LYS A 64 -16.76 15.78 6.83
C LYS A 64 -16.73 16.97 5.85
N HIS A 65 -15.74 17.84 5.93
CA HIS A 65 -15.59 18.99 5.03
C HIS A 65 -14.69 18.72 3.82
N VAL A 66 -13.84 17.67 3.88
CA VAL A 66 -12.90 17.31 2.82
C VAL A 66 -13.34 16.07 2.04
N MET A 67 -14.21 15.23 2.61
CA MET A 67 -14.70 14.01 1.94
C MET A 67 -15.50 14.30 0.67
N GLU A 68 -16.28 15.39 0.63
CA GLU A 68 -17.05 15.75 -0.56
C GLU A 68 -16.15 16.13 -1.74
N PRO A 69 -15.13 16.99 -1.59
CA PRO A 69 -14.08 17.16 -2.59
C PRO A 69 -13.44 15.83 -3.05
N TRP A 70 -13.08 14.94 -2.13
CA TRP A 70 -12.49 13.64 -2.51
C TRP A 70 -13.41 12.84 -3.43
N LYS A 71 -14.68 12.67 -3.05
CA LYS A 71 -15.69 11.96 -3.86
C LYS A 71 -16.01 12.70 -5.17
N LYS A 72 -16.01 14.04 -5.18
CA LYS A 72 -16.20 14.85 -6.39
C LYS A 72 -15.07 14.62 -7.40
N PHE A 73 -13.83 14.51 -6.96
CA PHE A 73 -12.69 14.17 -7.80
C PHE A 73 -12.65 12.66 -8.14
N GLY A 74 -13.35 11.81 -7.38
CA GLY A 74 -13.42 10.37 -7.58
C GLY A 74 -12.23 9.63 -7.01
N LEU A 75 -11.61 10.15 -5.93
CA LEU A 75 -10.48 9.50 -5.26
C LEU A 75 -10.85 8.11 -4.72
N ASP A 76 -12.12 7.94 -4.32
CA ASP A 76 -12.72 6.69 -3.81
C ASP A 76 -12.84 5.57 -4.87
N ARG A 77 -12.63 5.87 -6.15
CA ARG A 77 -12.85 4.96 -7.27
C ARG A 77 -11.88 5.18 -8.44
N LEU A 78 -10.65 5.54 -8.12
CA LEU A 78 -9.59 5.69 -9.11
C LEU A 78 -9.22 4.31 -9.70
N LEU A 79 -9.06 4.28 -11.00
CA LEU A 79 -8.61 3.11 -11.75
C LEU A 79 -7.28 3.43 -12.43
N PRO A 80 -6.29 2.55 -12.34
CA PRO A 80 -5.05 2.66 -13.08
C PRO A 80 -5.28 2.41 -14.57
N LYS A 81 -4.59 3.13 -15.41
CA LYS A 81 -4.46 2.87 -16.84
C LYS A 81 -3.01 2.92 -17.22
N LEU A 82 -2.50 1.80 -17.72
CA LEU A 82 -1.11 1.69 -18.17
C LEU A 82 -0.81 2.66 -19.33
N ARG A 83 0.33 3.31 -19.25
CA ARG A 83 0.89 4.18 -20.29
C ARG A 83 2.17 3.62 -20.89
N ASP A 84 3.02 3.04 -20.06
CA ASP A 84 4.30 2.49 -20.48
C ASP A 84 4.69 1.35 -19.55
N PHE A 85 5.30 0.30 -20.11
CA PHE A 85 5.82 -0.83 -19.37
C PHE A 85 7.15 -1.23 -19.95
N LYS A 86 8.16 -1.41 -19.08
CA LYS A 86 9.51 -1.78 -19.47
C LYS A 86 10.12 -2.73 -18.47
N ALA A 87 10.84 -3.72 -18.96
CA ALA A 87 11.72 -4.54 -18.15
C ALA A 87 13.15 -4.43 -18.68
N GLU A 88 14.12 -4.36 -17.78
CA GLU A 88 15.53 -4.32 -18.13
C GLU A 88 16.37 -5.15 -17.15
N THR A 89 17.27 -5.96 -17.66
CA THR A 89 18.30 -6.59 -16.85
C THR A 89 19.41 -5.59 -16.59
N VAL A 90 19.43 -5.01 -15.39
CA VAL A 90 20.43 -4.02 -14.98
C VAL A 90 21.82 -4.67 -14.85
N ARG A 91 21.84 -5.91 -14.36
CA ARG A 91 23.01 -6.80 -14.24
C ARG A 91 22.49 -8.22 -13.94
N PRO A 92 23.32 -9.27 -14.02
CA PRO A 92 22.85 -10.66 -13.91
C PRO A 92 21.91 -10.94 -12.70
N GLY A 93 22.24 -10.46 -11.53
CA GLY A 93 21.40 -10.63 -10.33
C GLY A 93 20.50 -9.44 -10.02
N CYS A 94 20.08 -8.65 -11.00
CA CYS A 94 19.23 -7.47 -10.77
C CYS A 94 18.41 -7.12 -12.02
N VAL A 95 17.10 -7.22 -11.91
CA VAL A 95 16.13 -6.86 -12.95
C VAL A 95 15.30 -5.68 -12.46
N ARG A 96 15.02 -4.74 -13.35
CA ARG A 96 14.12 -3.62 -13.09
C ARG A 96 12.92 -3.68 -14.01
N VAL A 97 11.74 -3.67 -13.43
CA VAL A 97 10.46 -3.49 -14.13
C VAL A 97 9.96 -2.09 -13.80
N THR A 98 9.59 -1.33 -14.82
CA THR A 98 9.04 0.03 -14.69
C THR A 98 7.68 0.07 -15.35
N ALA A 99 6.67 0.51 -14.59
CA ALA A 99 5.32 0.70 -15.09
C ALA A 99 4.86 2.14 -14.82
N THR A 100 4.38 2.81 -15.87
CA THR A 100 3.80 4.15 -15.77
C THR A 100 2.29 4.05 -15.89
N HIS A 101 1.57 4.47 -14.84
CA HIS A 101 0.12 4.49 -14.83
C HIS A 101 -0.42 5.91 -14.68
N VAL A 102 -1.58 6.15 -15.26
CA VAL A 102 -2.39 7.33 -14.92
C VAL A 102 -3.66 6.86 -14.21
N TYR A 103 -4.01 7.56 -13.14
CA TYR A 103 -5.16 7.27 -12.31
C TYR A 103 -6.29 8.24 -12.60
N SER A 104 -7.47 7.69 -12.89
CA SER A 104 -8.69 8.47 -13.14
C SER A 104 -9.94 7.70 -12.69
N ALA A 105 -10.96 8.40 -12.25
CA ALA A 105 -12.28 7.80 -12.13
C ALA A 105 -12.92 7.65 -13.52
N CYS A 106 -13.89 6.73 -13.64
CA CYS A 106 -14.61 6.51 -14.88
C CYS A 106 -15.19 7.83 -15.42
N ASN A 107 -15.03 8.08 -16.73
CA ASN A 107 -15.46 9.29 -17.42
C ASN A 107 -14.91 10.61 -16.83
N ARG A 108 -13.77 10.55 -16.18
CA ARG A 108 -13.04 11.72 -15.65
C ARG A 108 -11.66 11.84 -16.29
N LEU A 109 -11.14 13.05 -16.25
CA LEU A 109 -9.77 13.30 -16.67
C LEU A 109 -8.78 12.72 -15.64
N PRO A 110 -7.59 12.25 -16.08
CA PRO A 110 -6.56 11.77 -15.18
C PRO A 110 -6.18 12.79 -14.11
N LEU A 111 -5.98 12.30 -12.89
CA LEU A 111 -5.65 13.12 -11.72
C LEU A 111 -4.17 13.02 -11.35
N ILE A 112 -3.64 11.81 -11.38
CA ILE A 112 -2.28 11.52 -10.90
C ILE A 112 -1.63 10.54 -11.88
N GLU A 113 -0.37 10.77 -12.18
CA GLU A 113 0.50 9.81 -12.84
C GLU A 113 1.44 9.20 -11.83
N THR A 114 1.71 7.91 -11.95
CA THR A 114 2.69 7.20 -11.15
C THR A 114 3.70 6.50 -12.04
N VAL A 115 4.97 6.50 -11.62
CA VAL A 115 6.02 5.68 -12.20
C VAL A 115 6.51 4.73 -11.12
N ALA A 116 6.04 3.49 -11.16
CA ALA A 116 6.46 2.43 -10.26
C ALA A 116 7.69 1.71 -10.82
N LYS A 117 8.74 1.60 -10.01
CA LYS A 117 9.99 0.91 -10.35
C LYS A 117 10.20 -0.23 -9.37
N TRP A 118 10.01 -1.43 -9.85
CA TRP A 118 10.28 -2.68 -9.14
C TRP A 118 11.69 -3.12 -9.46
N THR A 119 12.58 -3.16 -8.48
CA THR A 119 13.94 -3.69 -8.65
C THR A 119 14.02 -5.01 -7.90
N ILE A 120 14.14 -6.09 -8.65
CA ILE A 120 14.15 -7.47 -8.17
C ILE A 120 15.60 -7.92 -8.10
N PHE A 121 16.02 -8.45 -6.97
CA PHE A 121 17.37 -8.90 -6.72
C PHE A 121 17.45 -10.42 -6.68
N GLY A 122 18.61 -10.99 -7.02
CA GLY A 122 18.83 -12.43 -7.06
C GLY A 122 18.71 -13.18 -5.72
N ASN A 123 18.59 -12.45 -4.61
CA ASN A 123 18.29 -13.00 -3.29
C ASN A 123 16.79 -12.95 -2.92
N GLY A 124 15.91 -12.60 -3.86
CA GLY A 124 14.47 -12.49 -3.65
C GLY A 124 13.97 -11.16 -3.08
N ASP A 125 14.86 -10.25 -2.69
CA ASP A 125 14.44 -8.91 -2.26
C ASP A 125 13.85 -8.12 -3.42
N ILE A 126 12.76 -7.39 -3.15
CA ILE A 126 12.15 -6.48 -4.11
C ILE A 126 12.14 -5.06 -3.54
N ARG A 127 12.78 -4.14 -4.26
CA ARG A 127 12.69 -2.72 -3.97
C ARG A 127 11.61 -2.07 -4.82
N LEU A 128 10.64 -1.44 -4.19
CA LEU A 128 9.65 -0.60 -4.86
C LEU A 128 9.97 0.88 -4.64
N SER A 129 10.03 1.64 -5.73
CA SER A 129 10.04 3.11 -5.72
C SER A 129 8.90 3.61 -6.59
N VAL A 130 8.10 4.56 -6.09
CA VAL A 130 7.00 5.14 -6.84
C VAL A 130 7.15 6.65 -6.87
N ASP A 131 7.24 7.21 -8.07
CA ASP A 131 7.18 8.66 -8.29
C ASP A 131 5.73 9.04 -8.58
N TYR A 132 5.23 10.08 -7.90
CA TYR A 132 3.86 10.58 -8.01
C TYR A 132 3.85 11.98 -8.63
N THR A 133 3.11 12.16 -9.72
CA THR A 133 2.99 13.45 -10.40
C THR A 133 1.51 13.86 -10.49
N PRO A 134 1.08 14.95 -9.83
CA PRO A 134 -0.26 15.47 -9.99
C PRO A 134 -0.43 16.01 -11.42
N LEU A 135 -1.53 15.65 -12.08
CA LEU A 135 -1.89 16.10 -13.43
C LEU A 135 -2.90 17.25 -13.40
N ARG A 136 -3.26 17.74 -12.20
CA ARG A 136 -4.21 18.82 -11.97
C ARG A 136 -3.66 19.79 -10.94
N GLU A 137 -3.77 21.08 -11.22
CA GLU A 137 -3.30 22.16 -10.33
C GLU A 137 -4.14 22.31 -9.05
N SER A 138 -5.40 21.85 -9.06
CA SER A 138 -6.37 22.07 -7.97
C SER A 138 -6.89 20.76 -7.40
N LEU A 139 -6.01 19.80 -7.13
CA LEU A 139 -6.39 18.61 -6.36
C LEU A 139 -6.73 18.99 -4.92
N PRO A 140 -7.76 18.38 -4.30
CA PRO A 140 -7.93 18.48 -2.87
C PRO A 140 -6.73 17.85 -2.15
N PRO A 141 -6.44 18.23 -0.89
CA PRO A 141 -5.46 17.52 -0.08
C PRO A 141 -5.74 16.03 -0.11
N LEU A 142 -4.72 15.22 -0.42
CA LEU A 142 -4.88 13.78 -0.50
C LEU A 142 -4.93 13.16 0.90
N PRO A 143 -5.83 12.19 1.16
CA PRO A 143 -5.89 11.51 2.46
C PRO A 143 -4.70 10.61 2.71
N ARG A 144 -4.15 10.00 1.67
CA ARG A 144 -2.95 9.15 1.72
C ARG A 144 -2.20 9.15 0.39
N MET A 145 -0.96 8.74 0.44
CA MET A 145 -0.11 8.54 -0.72
C MET A 145 0.81 7.34 -0.46
N GLY A 146 0.45 6.22 -1.03
CA GLY A 146 1.11 4.95 -0.79
C GLY A 146 0.76 3.89 -1.81
N VAL A 147 0.96 2.64 -1.42
CA VAL A 147 0.62 1.44 -2.19
C VAL A 147 -0.25 0.54 -1.34
N GLN A 148 -1.29 -0.02 -1.93
CA GLN A 148 -2.14 -1.02 -1.32
C GLN A 148 -1.99 -2.34 -2.08
N LEU A 149 -1.91 -3.44 -1.35
CA LEU A 149 -1.89 -4.81 -1.87
C LEU A 149 -2.75 -5.69 -0.98
N HIS A 150 -3.16 -6.84 -1.51
CA HIS A 150 -3.82 -7.86 -0.73
C HIS A 150 -2.90 -9.07 -0.62
N VAL A 151 -2.83 -9.64 0.55
CA VAL A 151 -2.03 -10.83 0.84
C VAL A 151 -2.94 -11.96 1.34
N PRO A 152 -2.54 -13.23 1.19
CA PRO A 152 -3.30 -14.36 1.72
C PRO A 152 -3.61 -14.20 3.20
N GLY A 153 -4.83 -14.48 3.61
CA GLY A 153 -5.28 -14.31 5.00
C GLY A 153 -4.61 -15.26 6.00
N ALA A 154 -3.85 -16.23 5.52
CA ALA A 154 -2.98 -17.05 6.37
C ALA A 154 -1.85 -16.22 7.03
N TYR A 155 -1.49 -15.09 6.44
CA TYR A 155 -0.55 -14.13 7.02
C TYR A 155 -1.30 -13.15 7.91
N ASP A 156 -1.68 -13.60 9.10
CA ASP A 156 -2.51 -12.87 10.06
C ASP A 156 -1.74 -12.26 11.23
N ARG A 157 -0.41 -12.45 11.29
CA ARG A 157 0.43 -11.98 12.37
C ARG A 157 1.21 -10.76 11.97
N VAL A 158 0.96 -9.68 12.69
CA VAL A 158 1.55 -8.35 12.50
C VAL A 158 2.67 -8.14 13.51
N GLU A 159 3.87 -7.85 13.04
CA GLU A 159 4.98 -7.37 13.87
C GLU A 159 5.57 -6.11 13.24
N TRP A 160 5.78 -5.05 14.03
CA TRP A 160 6.39 -3.83 13.50
C TRP A 160 7.32 -3.14 14.48
N TYR A 161 8.28 -2.43 13.91
CA TYR A 161 9.11 -1.45 14.61
C TYR A 161 8.71 -0.05 14.17
N GLY A 162 7.97 0.63 15.03
CA GLY A 162 7.35 1.92 14.76
C GLY A 162 6.58 2.44 15.95
N ARG A 163 5.58 3.30 15.73
CA ARG A 163 4.69 3.78 16.80
C ARG A 163 3.60 2.76 17.11
N GLY A 164 3.31 2.62 18.39
CA GLY A 164 2.31 1.70 18.90
C GLY A 164 2.17 1.79 20.44
N PRO A 165 1.45 0.82 21.05
CA PRO A 165 0.65 -0.24 20.40
C PRO A 165 -0.65 0.28 19.75
N ILE A 166 -1.13 1.45 20.16
CA ILE A 166 -2.36 2.08 19.65
C ILE A 166 -2.13 2.68 18.27
N GLU A 167 -3.21 2.88 17.52
CA GLU A 167 -3.16 3.58 16.23
C GLU A 167 -2.52 4.96 16.36
N SER A 168 -1.90 5.40 15.29
CA SER A 168 -1.23 6.69 15.24
C SER A 168 -1.23 7.26 13.83
N TYR A 169 -1.46 8.56 13.74
CA TYR A 169 -1.45 9.33 12.50
C TYR A 169 -0.46 10.49 12.63
N PRO A 170 -0.07 11.16 11.53
CA PRO A 170 0.96 12.22 11.59
C PRO A 170 0.68 13.32 12.64
N ASP A 171 -0.57 13.66 12.89
CA ASP A 171 -1.00 14.67 13.84
C ASP A 171 -1.52 14.10 15.18
N ILE A 172 -1.77 12.80 15.26
CA ILE A 172 -2.24 12.09 16.47
C ILE A 172 -1.29 10.93 16.78
N ARG A 173 -0.14 11.24 17.38
CA ARG A 173 0.91 10.24 17.66
C ARG A 173 1.63 10.42 18.99
N ALA A 174 1.23 11.41 19.79
CA ALA A 174 1.94 11.71 21.05
C ALA A 174 1.81 10.59 22.09
N ALA A 175 0.71 9.84 22.07
CA ALA A 175 0.49 8.71 22.99
C ALA A 175 1.06 7.37 22.49
N ALA A 176 1.47 7.28 21.22
CA ALA A 176 2.09 6.10 20.65
C ALA A 176 3.62 6.23 20.65
N TYR A 177 4.30 5.30 21.30
CA TYR A 177 5.76 5.32 21.46
C TYR A 177 6.43 4.45 20.40
N ILE A 178 7.69 4.78 20.05
CA ILE A 178 8.50 3.92 19.19
C ILE A 178 8.92 2.66 19.96
N GLY A 179 8.65 1.52 19.37
CA GLY A 179 8.95 0.21 19.94
C GLY A 179 8.73 -0.91 18.94
N THR A 180 8.92 -2.14 19.37
CA THR A 180 8.53 -3.34 18.63
C THR A 180 7.23 -3.88 19.21
N TYR A 181 6.24 -4.07 18.38
CA TYR A 181 4.90 -4.50 18.76
C TYR A 181 4.46 -5.69 17.94
N ARG A 182 3.53 -6.47 18.49
CA ARG A 182 2.94 -7.66 17.86
C ARG A 182 1.45 -7.70 18.14
N MET A 183 0.67 -8.01 17.14
CA MET A 183 -0.77 -8.30 17.25
C MET A 183 -1.22 -9.16 16.07
N THR A 184 -2.49 -9.53 16.03
CA THR A 184 -3.09 -10.12 14.83
C THR A 184 -3.67 -9.02 13.94
N VAL A 185 -3.99 -9.35 12.70
CA VAL A 185 -4.68 -8.43 11.79
C VAL A 185 -6.02 -7.97 12.39
N ASP A 186 -6.75 -8.88 13.04
CA ASP A 186 -8.01 -8.54 13.71
C ASP A 186 -7.81 -7.52 14.84
N ASP A 187 -6.70 -7.62 15.58
CA ASP A 187 -6.39 -6.70 16.69
C ASP A 187 -5.97 -5.30 16.21
N THR A 188 -5.61 -5.13 14.93
CA THR A 188 -5.30 -3.80 14.36
C THR A 188 -6.55 -3.01 14.00
N HIS A 189 -7.72 -3.67 13.94
CA HIS A 189 -8.99 -3.02 13.63
C HIS A 189 -9.59 -2.34 14.85
N GLU A 190 -9.81 -1.03 14.77
CA GLU A 190 -10.53 -0.26 15.79
C GLU A 190 -12.04 -0.22 15.43
N PRO A 191 -12.91 -0.86 16.20
CA PRO A 191 -14.33 -1.00 15.86
C PRO A 191 -15.12 0.28 16.18
N TYR A 192 -14.79 1.38 15.54
CA TYR A 192 -15.55 2.62 15.66
C TYR A 192 -17.04 2.40 15.36
N VAL A 193 -17.93 3.10 16.05
CA VAL A 193 -19.38 2.94 15.92
C VAL A 193 -19.84 3.05 14.47
N ARG A 194 -19.29 4.03 13.74
CA ARG A 194 -19.36 4.09 12.30
C ARG A 194 -18.01 3.66 11.73
N PRO A 195 -17.99 2.65 10.85
CA PRO A 195 -16.76 2.26 10.16
C PRO A 195 -16.12 3.45 9.42
N GLN A 196 -14.81 3.57 9.55
CA GLN A 196 -14.00 4.66 9.01
C GLN A 196 -12.54 4.23 8.98
N GLU A 197 -11.65 5.08 8.46
CA GLU A 197 -10.19 4.86 8.57
C GLU A 197 -9.80 4.62 10.03
N ASN A 198 -9.01 3.56 10.25
CA ASN A 198 -8.53 3.19 11.58
C ASN A 198 -7.25 2.34 11.50
N GLY A 199 -6.62 2.10 12.65
CA GLY A 199 -5.53 1.14 12.81
C GLY A 199 -4.23 1.50 12.12
N ALA A 200 -3.99 2.76 11.71
CA ALA A 200 -2.72 3.16 11.13
C ALA A 200 -1.60 3.22 12.18
N HIS A 201 -0.39 2.82 11.79
CA HIS A 201 0.82 2.91 12.60
C HIS A 201 1.86 3.75 11.90
N ALA A 202 2.00 5.01 12.35
CA ALA A 202 2.93 5.98 11.80
C ALA A 202 4.38 5.73 12.25
N ASP A 203 5.32 6.38 11.55
CA ASP A 203 6.77 6.31 11.85
C ASP A 203 7.28 4.85 11.92
N THR A 204 6.73 3.95 11.09
CA THR A 204 7.14 2.55 11.02
C THR A 204 8.38 2.41 10.14
N ARG A 205 9.39 1.69 10.62
CA ARG A 205 10.63 1.42 9.91
C ARG A 205 10.67 0.04 9.28
N ALA A 206 10.03 -0.91 9.98
CA ALA A 206 9.88 -2.28 9.52
C ALA A 206 8.51 -2.79 9.96
N PHE A 207 7.85 -3.52 9.07
CA PHE A 207 6.56 -4.16 9.29
C PHE A 207 6.59 -5.54 8.64
N ALA A 208 6.31 -6.56 9.41
CA ALA A 208 6.19 -7.94 8.95
C ALA A 208 4.75 -8.42 9.08
N LEU A 209 4.30 -9.12 8.05
CA LEU A 209 3.04 -9.86 8.04
C LEU A 209 3.35 -11.32 7.74
N THR A 210 3.07 -12.20 8.70
CA THR A 210 3.50 -13.61 8.65
C THR A 210 2.38 -14.56 9.06
N ASP A 211 2.57 -15.82 8.70
CA ASP A 211 1.78 -16.94 9.22
C ASP A 211 2.22 -17.37 10.64
N ALA A 212 1.60 -18.42 11.13
CA ALA A 212 1.91 -18.99 12.45
C ALA A 212 3.33 -19.57 12.56
N LEU A 213 3.99 -19.86 11.44
CA LEU A 213 5.36 -20.40 11.39
C LEU A 213 6.41 -19.32 11.18
N GLY A 214 5.99 -18.06 10.95
CA GLY A 214 6.85 -16.92 10.72
C GLY A 214 7.25 -16.73 9.26
N PHE A 215 6.60 -17.42 8.32
CA PHE A 215 6.76 -17.19 6.89
C PHE A 215 5.80 -16.08 6.43
N GLY A 216 6.26 -15.20 5.53
CA GLY A 216 5.45 -14.08 5.02
C GLY A 216 6.31 -12.96 4.43
N ILE A 217 5.84 -11.71 4.53
CA ILE A 217 6.46 -10.55 3.91
C ILE A 217 6.99 -9.59 4.98
N LEU A 218 8.19 -9.08 4.77
CA LEU A 218 8.79 -8.00 5.54
C LEU A 218 8.91 -6.74 4.68
N PHE A 219 8.28 -5.66 5.10
CA PHE A 219 8.38 -4.33 4.50
C PHE A 219 9.36 -3.47 5.30
N ILE A 220 10.33 -2.87 4.63
CA ILE A 220 11.36 -2.05 5.27
C ILE A 220 11.45 -0.71 4.55
N SER A 221 11.48 0.40 5.29
CA SER A 221 11.84 1.70 4.73
C SER A 221 13.33 1.77 4.41
N GLU A 222 13.71 2.09 3.18
CA GLU A 222 15.12 2.33 2.84
C GLU A 222 15.74 3.51 3.60
N LYS A 223 14.90 4.46 4.02
CA LYS A 223 15.28 5.63 4.81
C LYS A 223 14.93 5.48 6.29
N ALA A 224 14.91 4.25 6.80
CA ALA A 224 14.45 3.92 8.14
C ALA A 224 15.13 4.72 9.27
N ALA A 225 16.34 5.24 9.05
CA ALA A 225 17.03 6.09 10.02
C ALA A 225 16.34 7.45 10.19
N ASP A 226 15.82 8.02 9.12
CA ASP A 226 15.30 9.39 9.06
C ASP A 226 13.78 9.46 8.85
N GLU A 227 13.24 8.57 7.99
CA GLU A 227 11.83 8.57 7.58
C GLU A 227 11.23 7.17 7.67
N GLY A 228 10.15 7.03 8.44
CA GLY A 228 9.29 5.85 8.43
C GLY A 228 8.16 6.01 7.41
N PHE A 229 7.41 4.94 7.23
CA PHE A 229 6.12 4.94 6.53
C PHE A 229 4.99 4.77 7.55
N SER A 230 3.74 4.93 7.12
CA SER A 230 2.57 4.45 7.86
C SER A 230 2.07 3.17 7.23
N PHE A 231 1.54 2.25 8.03
CA PHE A 231 0.86 1.08 7.48
C PHE A 231 -0.51 0.88 8.14
N THR A 232 -1.40 0.21 7.41
CA THR A 232 -2.62 -0.43 7.92
C THR A 232 -2.67 -1.86 7.41
N ALA A 233 -3.27 -2.77 8.19
CA ALA A 233 -3.51 -4.16 7.80
C ALA A 233 -4.91 -4.55 8.29
N HIS A 234 -5.85 -4.81 7.39
CA HIS A 234 -7.26 -5.07 7.69
C HIS A 234 -7.82 -6.20 6.83
N ASN A 235 -8.92 -6.80 7.29
CA ASN A 235 -9.75 -7.66 6.45
C ASN A 235 -10.86 -6.87 5.74
N TYR A 236 -10.69 -5.56 5.57
CA TYR A 236 -11.65 -4.65 4.93
C TYR A 236 -10.92 -3.70 3.98
N THR A 237 -11.56 -3.37 2.85
CA THR A 237 -11.08 -2.31 1.97
C THR A 237 -11.52 -0.94 2.47
N ASP A 238 -10.86 0.12 2.02
CA ASP A 238 -11.26 1.51 2.30
C ASP A 238 -12.72 1.77 1.86
N GLN A 239 -13.15 1.17 0.73
CA GLN A 239 -14.51 1.31 0.21
C GLN A 239 -15.53 0.62 1.12
N MET A 240 -15.25 -0.58 1.63
CA MET A 240 -16.13 -1.27 2.57
C MET A 240 -16.32 -0.46 3.85
N LEU A 241 -15.23 0.13 4.38
CA LEU A 241 -15.30 1.01 5.55
C LEU A 241 -16.07 2.30 5.28
N ASP A 242 -15.95 2.90 4.08
CA ASP A 242 -16.68 4.14 3.71
C ASP A 242 -18.19 3.89 3.49
N GLU A 243 -18.56 2.73 2.93
CA GLU A 243 -19.94 2.40 2.58
C GLU A 243 -20.75 1.93 3.80
N ALA A 244 -20.13 1.22 4.72
CA ALA A 244 -20.80 0.69 5.92
C ALA A 244 -21.19 1.81 6.89
N LYS A 245 -22.40 1.72 7.44
CA LYS A 245 -22.91 2.65 8.46
C LYS A 245 -22.70 2.13 9.87
N HIS A 246 -22.62 0.80 10.03
CA HIS A 246 -22.48 0.12 11.31
C HIS A 246 -21.55 -1.07 11.18
N GLN A 247 -20.84 -1.43 12.24
CA GLN A 247 -19.92 -2.57 12.27
C GLN A 247 -20.53 -3.90 11.77
N PRO A 248 -21.79 -4.27 12.09
CA PRO A 248 -22.38 -5.52 11.59
C PRO A 248 -22.61 -5.58 10.07
N GLU A 249 -22.44 -4.48 9.35
CA GLU A 249 -22.54 -4.42 7.89
C GLU A 249 -21.21 -4.78 7.19
N LEU A 250 -20.12 -4.85 7.97
CA LEU A 250 -18.80 -5.24 7.47
C LEU A 250 -18.70 -6.76 7.39
N GLU A 251 -18.45 -7.27 6.20
CA GLU A 251 -18.14 -8.68 5.96
C GLU A 251 -16.64 -8.80 5.72
N ALA A 252 -15.92 -9.45 6.63
CA ALA A 252 -14.46 -9.60 6.53
C ALA A 252 -14.08 -10.37 5.25
N LEU A 253 -13.09 -9.88 4.56
CA LEU A 253 -12.45 -10.61 3.45
C LEU A 253 -11.63 -11.78 4.00
N GLU A 254 -11.43 -12.80 3.18
CA GLU A 254 -10.52 -13.91 3.49
C GLU A 254 -9.05 -13.44 3.41
N GLU A 255 -8.77 -12.43 2.58
CA GLU A 255 -7.46 -11.82 2.41
C GLU A 255 -7.22 -10.65 3.38
N THR A 256 -5.96 -10.34 3.64
CA THR A 256 -5.56 -9.13 4.37
C THR A 256 -5.23 -8.00 3.39
N VAL A 257 -5.91 -6.87 3.55
CA VAL A 257 -5.65 -5.62 2.81
C VAL A 257 -4.56 -4.85 3.54
N VAL A 258 -3.44 -4.65 2.88
CA VAL A 258 -2.26 -3.96 3.44
C VAL A 258 -2.05 -2.65 2.69
N SER A 259 -2.00 -1.54 3.41
CA SER A 259 -1.56 -0.26 2.87
C SER A 259 -0.21 0.13 3.46
N ILE A 260 0.72 0.50 2.58
CA ILE A 260 2.03 1.05 2.95
C ILE A 260 2.08 2.47 2.39
N ASP A 261 1.99 3.46 3.28
CA ASP A 261 1.91 4.87 2.91
C ASP A 261 3.24 5.57 3.13
N TRP A 262 3.83 6.08 2.07
CA TRP A 262 4.95 7.01 2.20
C TRP A 262 4.53 8.26 2.97
N ARG A 263 3.31 8.75 2.72
CA ARG A 263 2.68 9.82 3.50
C ARG A 263 1.20 9.52 3.74
N HIS A 264 0.76 9.84 4.94
CA HIS A 264 -0.63 9.81 5.35
C HIS A 264 -1.05 11.19 5.81
N GLY A 265 -2.22 11.66 5.39
CA GLY A 265 -2.79 12.93 5.85
C GLY A 265 -3.19 12.86 7.32
N GLY A 266 -3.13 13.98 8.02
CA GLY A 266 -3.63 14.07 9.38
C GLY A 266 -5.12 13.78 9.47
N ILE A 267 -5.57 13.33 10.64
CA ILE A 267 -6.99 13.06 10.93
C ILE A 267 -7.71 14.34 11.39
N GLY A 268 -7.00 15.24 12.07
CA GLY A 268 -7.59 16.46 12.59
C GLY A 268 -8.58 16.25 13.74
N SER A 269 -9.41 17.26 13.97
CA SER A 269 -10.49 17.25 14.96
C SER A 269 -11.75 17.96 14.44
N ASN A 270 -11.92 18.04 13.12
CA ASN A 270 -12.87 18.93 12.44
C ASN A 270 -14.34 18.48 12.52
N SER A 271 -14.63 17.41 13.23
CA SER A 271 -16.01 17.06 13.61
C SER A 271 -16.61 18.13 14.55
N CYS A 272 -15.79 18.66 15.48
CA CYS A 272 -16.16 19.71 16.42
C CYS A 272 -15.00 20.65 16.80
N GLY A 273 -13.84 20.52 16.15
CA GLY A 273 -12.61 21.29 16.37
C GLY A 273 -12.03 21.85 15.06
N PRO A 274 -10.77 22.29 15.08
CA PRO A 274 -10.11 22.84 13.90
C PRO A 274 -9.72 21.76 12.88
N GLU A 275 -9.51 22.17 11.63
CA GLU A 275 -8.90 21.36 10.58
C GLU A 275 -7.46 20.99 10.94
N PRO A 276 -6.90 19.91 10.30
CA PRO A 276 -5.48 19.61 10.38
C PRO A 276 -4.64 20.83 9.97
N GLN A 277 -3.54 21.03 10.67
CA GLN A 277 -2.56 22.06 10.27
C GLN A 277 -1.99 21.74 8.89
N GLU A 278 -1.59 22.78 8.12
CA GLU A 278 -1.09 22.64 6.74
C GLU A 278 0.06 21.62 6.61
N LYS A 279 0.93 21.51 7.61
CA LYS A 279 2.03 20.54 7.62
C LYS A 279 1.58 19.07 7.64
N TYR A 280 0.30 18.79 7.91
CA TYR A 280 -0.31 17.46 7.94
C TYR A 280 -1.27 17.23 6.77
N LYS A 281 -1.39 18.18 5.84
CA LYS A 281 -2.12 18.03 4.58
C LYS A 281 -1.15 17.57 3.47
N LEU A 282 -1.61 16.73 2.54
CA LEU A 282 -0.82 16.25 1.41
C LEU A 282 -1.21 16.95 0.13
#